data_089de73d2e4477c0bc72ff881e997598
#
_entry.id   089de73d2e4477c0bc72ff881e997598
#
_cell.length_a   1.000
_cell.length_b   1.000
_cell.length_c   1.000
_cell.angle_alpha   90.00
_cell.angle_beta   90.00
_cell.angle_gamma   90.00
#
_symmetry.space_group_name_H-M   'P 1'
#
loop_
_entity.id
_entity.type
_entity.pdbx_description
1 polymer ?
#
loop_
_entity_poly.entity_id
_entity_poly.type
_entity_poly.pdbx_seq_one_letter_code
_entity_poly.pdbx_strand_id
1 'polypeptide(L)'
;MILTRIDHVILAVADLDGSAQLFEQLGLSLTQPMRHKDAATENQVFFIGNESSEFYVELLSVHDRDRALETGRSDLLRAIDRGGLMRVMMEVDDADEARGKLGAAGVTIVQDRTVHRDDGSLIGEVLIPETELFGLDIGLISYAESLVNRCSRHAEGGRFRHRLPLLRLDHLAAFVSDLDATTAAWRSILGVELSGRVEGHGMLIHQLQVGDAVLELIAPDGLDSPVATRPLGLASMAAFEVEDLPSCRSLLADQGFDPNPITQGVLPNSETVVVGGEKLSEFTLQLISFRS
;
A
#
# COMPACT_ATOMS: atom_id res chain seq x y z
N MET A 1 20.69 0.14 2.47
CA MET A 1 19.23 -0.04 2.25
C MET A 1 19.03 -0.06 0.76
N ILE A 2 18.29 -1.05 0.23
CA ILE A 2 17.96 -1.08 -1.22
C ILE A 2 16.60 -0.43 -1.51
N LEU A 3 15.73 -0.34 -0.48
CA LEU A 3 14.44 0.31 -0.61
C LEU A 3 14.60 1.82 -0.47
N THR A 4 13.99 2.56 -1.37
CA THR A 4 13.98 4.03 -1.32
C THR A 4 12.71 4.56 -0.68
N ARG A 5 11.55 3.91 -0.97
CA ARG A 5 10.24 4.29 -0.42
C ARG A 5 9.20 3.19 -0.60
N ILE A 6 8.07 3.34 0.05
CA ILE A 6 6.83 2.64 -0.31
C ILE A 6 6.26 3.34 -1.54
N ASP A 7 6.17 2.61 -2.66
CA ASP A 7 5.73 3.17 -3.94
C ASP A 7 4.20 3.18 -4.06
N HIS A 8 3.57 2.01 -3.88
CA HIS A 8 2.12 1.89 -3.92
C HIS A 8 1.61 0.65 -3.21
N VAL A 9 0.30 0.61 -3.03
CA VAL A 9 -0.40 -0.61 -2.62
C VAL A 9 -1.38 -1.04 -3.70
N ILE A 10 -1.57 -2.35 -3.81
CA ILE A 10 -2.56 -2.95 -4.71
C ILE A 10 -3.78 -3.34 -3.90
N LEU A 11 -4.92 -2.74 -4.22
CA LEU A 11 -6.24 -3.09 -3.71
C LEU A 11 -6.95 -3.96 -4.75
N ALA A 12 -7.11 -5.24 -4.43
CA ALA A 12 -7.81 -6.18 -5.30
C ALA A 12 -9.32 -5.96 -5.23
N VAL A 13 -9.95 -5.67 -6.36
CA VAL A 13 -11.39 -5.36 -6.44
C VAL A 13 -12.10 -6.26 -7.45
N ALA A 14 -13.31 -6.70 -7.12
CA ALA A 14 -14.11 -7.54 -8.00
C ALA A 14 -14.79 -6.74 -9.11
N ASP A 15 -15.18 -5.51 -8.82
CA ASP A 15 -15.83 -4.55 -9.72
C ASP A 15 -15.01 -3.26 -9.72
N LEU A 16 -14.27 -3.02 -10.81
CA LEU A 16 -13.41 -1.85 -10.92
C LEU A 16 -14.21 -0.55 -10.97
N ASP A 17 -15.27 -0.52 -11.79
CA ASP A 17 -16.08 0.68 -12.00
C ASP A 17 -16.84 1.06 -10.72
N GLY A 18 -17.47 0.09 -10.06
CA GLY A 18 -18.16 0.31 -8.79
C GLY A 18 -17.22 0.75 -7.68
N SER A 19 -16.03 0.14 -7.58
CA SER A 19 -15.00 0.54 -6.61
C SER A 19 -14.49 1.95 -6.91
N ALA A 20 -14.19 2.27 -8.16
CA ALA A 20 -13.73 3.61 -8.55
C ALA A 20 -14.77 4.69 -8.17
N GLN A 21 -16.05 4.47 -8.43
CA GLN A 21 -17.13 5.40 -8.05
C GLN A 21 -17.17 5.64 -6.53
N LEU A 22 -16.95 4.61 -5.72
CA LEU A 22 -16.89 4.76 -4.25
C LEU A 22 -15.70 5.63 -3.81
N PHE A 23 -14.53 5.42 -4.41
CA PHE A 23 -13.35 6.26 -4.10
C PHE A 23 -13.51 7.69 -4.62
N GLU A 24 -14.17 7.91 -5.77
CA GLU A 24 -14.56 9.25 -6.24
C GLU A 24 -15.55 9.92 -5.28
N GLN A 25 -16.50 9.16 -4.74
CA GLN A 25 -17.44 9.64 -3.73
C GLN A 25 -16.72 10.04 -2.42
N LEU A 26 -15.64 9.35 -2.01
CA LEU A 26 -14.77 9.79 -0.92
C LEU A 26 -14.09 11.15 -1.19
N GLY A 27 -14.10 11.60 -2.44
CA GLY A 27 -13.46 12.85 -2.88
C GLY A 27 -12.06 12.64 -3.47
N LEU A 28 -11.73 11.42 -3.89
CA LEU A 28 -10.46 11.09 -4.56
C LEU A 28 -10.63 11.19 -6.07
N SER A 29 -9.60 11.62 -6.78
CA SER A 29 -9.58 11.70 -8.24
C SER A 29 -8.79 10.51 -8.79
N LEU A 30 -9.46 9.64 -9.58
CA LEU A 30 -8.84 8.47 -10.18
C LEU A 30 -8.39 8.74 -11.62
N THR A 31 -7.48 7.91 -12.10
CA THR A 31 -7.11 7.87 -13.52
C THR A 31 -8.24 7.29 -14.35
N GLN A 32 -8.17 7.46 -15.67
CA GLN A 32 -9.00 6.65 -16.57
C GLN A 32 -8.64 5.17 -16.43
N PRO A 33 -9.60 4.26 -16.59
CA PRO A 33 -9.34 2.82 -16.55
C PRO A 33 -8.33 2.42 -17.62
N MET A 34 -7.41 1.55 -17.26
CA MET A 34 -6.38 1.01 -18.16
C MET A 34 -6.42 -0.51 -18.15
N ARG A 35 -6.45 -1.11 -19.33
CA ARG A 35 -6.41 -2.59 -19.51
C ARG A 35 -5.00 -3.04 -19.86
N HIS A 36 -4.54 -4.06 -19.14
CA HIS A 36 -3.27 -4.72 -19.41
C HIS A 36 -3.50 -5.86 -20.42
N LYS A 37 -3.03 -5.67 -21.65
CA LYS A 37 -3.30 -6.58 -22.79
C LYS A 37 -2.90 -8.04 -22.54
N ASP A 38 -1.78 -8.23 -21.81
CA ASP A 38 -1.17 -9.57 -21.63
C ASP A 38 -1.53 -10.23 -20.31
N ALA A 39 -2.13 -9.50 -19.36
CA ALA A 39 -2.35 -9.96 -17.99
C ALA A 39 -3.83 -10.21 -17.65
N ALA A 40 -4.77 -9.98 -18.56
CA ALA A 40 -6.22 -10.07 -18.35
C ALA A 40 -6.71 -9.21 -17.16
N THR A 41 -5.97 -8.15 -16.83
CA THR A 41 -6.24 -7.25 -15.69
C THR A 41 -6.52 -5.84 -16.18
N GLU A 42 -7.23 -5.08 -15.36
CA GLU A 42 -7.49 -3.66 -15.58
C GLU A 42 -7.37 -2.91 -14.24
N ASN A 43 -6.98 -1.65 -14.31
CA ASN A 43 -6.79 -0.85 -13.11
C ASN A 43 -7.28 0.60 -13.27
N GLN A 44 -7.48 1.23 -12.13
CA GLN A 44 -7.52 2.69 -11.93
C GLN A 44 -6.70 3.04 -10.70
N VAL A 45 -6.13 4.25 -10.71
CA VAL A 45 -5.16 4.67 -9.69
C VAL A 45 -5.54 6.05 -9.17
N PHE A 46 -5.39 6.28 -7.87
CA PHE A 46 -5.33 7.63 -7.32
C PHE A 46 -3.97 7.88 -6.67
N PHE A 47 -3.40 9.05 -6.96
CA PHE A 47 -2.06 9.45 -6.53
C PHE A 47 -2.15 10.40 -5.34
N ILE A 48 -1.27 10.25 -4.38
CA ILE A 48 -1.13 11.10 -3.20
C ILE A 48 0.30 11.62 -3.17
N GLY A 49 0.49 12.92 -2.96
CA GLY A 49 1.82 13.48 -2.94
C GLY A 49 1.88 14.92 -3.44
N ASN A 50 3.06 15.29 -3.94
CA ASN A 50 3.38 16.63 -4.42
C ASN A 50 4.49 16.56 -5.49
N GLU A 51 5.15 17.68 -5.78
CA GLU A 51 6.22 17.75 -6.80
C GLU A 51 7.50 16.96 -6.43
N SER A 52 7.64 16.46 -5.21
CA SER A 52 8.84 15.77 -4.73
C SER A 52 8.60 14.38 -4.15
N SER A 53 7.36 14.02 -3.88
CA SER A 53 6.97 12.74 -3.29
C SER A 53 5.66 12.27 -3.90
N GLU A 54 5.53 10.97 -4.13
CA GLU A 54 4.30 10.34 -4.60
C GLU A 54 4.09 9.00 -3.93
N PHE A 55 2.86 8.67 -3.72
CA PHE A 55 2.35 7.34 -3.37
C PHE A 55 1.06 7.13 -4.14
N TYR A 56 0.69 5.89 -4.46
CA TYR A 56 -0.62 5.67 -5.05
C TYR A 56 -1.28 4.37 -4.56
N VAL A 57 -2.58 4.34 -4.69
CA VAL A 57 -3.37 3.12 -4.51
C VAL A 57 -3.85 2.66 -5.88
N GLU A 58 -3.49 1.44 -6.25
CA GLU A 58 -3.93 0.78 -7.46
C GLU A 58 -5.16 -0.08 -7.17
N LEU A 59 -6.32 0.31 -7.69
CA LEU A 59 -7.48 -0.57 -7.78
C LEU A 59 -7.24 -1.53 -8.94
N LEU A 60 -7.04 -2.81 -8.65
CA LEU A 60 -6.71 -3.82 -9.64
C LEU A 60 -7.81 -4.88 -9.72
N SER A 61 -8.35 -5.08 -10.92
CA SER A 61 -9.38 -6.07 -11.22
C SER A 61 -8.97 -7.01 -12.33
N VAL A 62 -9.76 -8.07 -12.52
CA VAL A 62 -9.61 -9.04 -13.61
C VAL A 62 -10.84 -8.97 -14.50
N HIS A 63 -10.64 -8.62 -15.76
CA HIS A 63 -11.72 -8.56 -16.76
C HIS A 63 -11.99 -9.91 -17.47
N ASP A 64 -11.06 -10.87 -17.37
CA ASP A 64 -11.15 -12.23 -17.92
C ASP A 64 -10.51 -13.24 -16.95
N ARG A 65 -11.33 -13.93 -16.16
CA ARG A 65 -10.86 -14.86 -15.11
C ARG A 65 -10.14 -16.09 -15.68
N ASP A 66 -10.60 -16.63 -16.80
CA ASP A 66 -10.01 -17.83 -17.41
C ASP A 66 -8.61 -17.50 -17.92
N ARG A 67 -8.48 -16.39 -18.64
CA ARG A 67 -7.18 -15.91 -19.11
C ARG A 67 -6.25 -15.50 -17.96
N ALA A 68 -6.77 -14.95 -16.87
CA ALA A 68 -5.96 -14.63 -15.68
C ALA A 68 -5.37 -15.91 -15.06
N LEU A 69 -6.11 -17.01 -15.00
CA LEU A 69 -5.59 -18.30 -14.56
C LEU A 69 -4.51 -18.83 -15.51
N GLU A 70 -4.73 -18.78 -16.82
CA GLU A 70 -3.75 -19.17 -17.85
C GLU A 70 -2.46 -18.37 -17.77
N THR A 71 -2.54 -17.10 -17.41
CA THR A 71 -1.39 -16.19 -17.27
C THR A 71 -0.79 -16.17 -15.86
N GLY A 72 -1.19 -17.13 -14.97
CA GLY A 72 -0.59 -17.31 -13.66
C GLY A 72 -1.02 -16.29 -12.60
N ARG A 73 -2.19 -15.62 -12.78
CA ARG A 73 -2.71 -14.60 -11.84
C ARG A 73 -3.64 -15.18 -10.77
N SER A 74 -3.42 -16.41 -10.36
CA SER A 74 -4.19 -17.05 -9.29
C SER A 74 -4.09 -16.35 -7.94
N ASP A 75 -2.98 -15.67 -7.68
CA ASP A 75 -2.76 -14.83 -6.50
C ASP A 75 -3.75 -13.66 -6.45
N LEU A 76 -3.91 -12.95 -7.57
CA LEU A 76 -4.85 -11.83 -7.70
C LEU A 76 -6.30 -12.31 -7.56
N LEU A 77 -6.66 -13.43 -8.20
CA LEU A 77 -8.01 -13.98 -8.08
C LEU A 77 -8.37 -14.32 -6.64
N ARG A 78 -7.44 -14.93 -5.89
CA ARG A 78 -7.64 -15.18 -4.44
C ARG A 78 -7.76 -13.87 -3.65
N ALA A 79 -6.99 -12.85 -4.01
CA ALA A 79 -7.06 -11.54 -3.36
C ALA A 79 -8.41 -10.85 -3.64
N ILE A 80 -8.92 -10.91 -4.87
CA ILE A 80 -10.26 -10.41 -5.24
C ILE A 80 -11.36 -11.12 -4.43
N ASP A 81 -11.29 -12.45 -4.33
CA ASP A 81 -12.28 -13.23 -3.59
C ASP A 81 -12.27 -12.94 -2.08
N ARG A 82 -11.12 -12.52 -1.52
CA ARG A 82 -10.96 -12.11 -0.11
C ARG A 82 -11.35 -10.65 0.12
N GLY A 83 -11.13 -9.77 -0.86
CA GLY A 83 -11.15 -8.31 -0.73
C GLY A 83 -9.91 -7.75 -0.05
N GLY A 84 -9.78 -6.42 -0.10
CA GLY A 84 -8.77 -5.68 0.60
C GLY A 84 -7.40 -5.60 -0.07
N LEU A 85 -6.42 -5.09 0.67
CA LEU A 85 -5.06 -4.92 0.17
C LEU A 85 -4.40 -6.27 -0.12
N MET A 86 -3.82 -6.37 -1.30
CA MET A 86 -3.13 -7.58 -1.75
C MET A 86 -1.62 -7.50 -1.51
N ARG A 87 -0.99 -6.39 -1.90
CA ARG A 87 0.47 -6.27 -1.96
C ARG A 87 0.93 -4.84 -1.74
N VAL A 88 2.10 -4.70 -1.14
CA VAL A 88 2.84 -3.44 -1.08
C VAL A 88 3.96 -3.49 -2.12
N MET A 89 4.05 -2.46 -2.95
CA MET A 89 5.16 -2.26 -3.88
C MET A 89 6.15 -1.27 -3.29
N MET A 90 7.41 -1.66 -3.26
CA MET A 90 8.53 -0.88 -2.74
C MET A 90 9.42 -0.44 -3.89
N GLU A 91 9.79 0.84 -3.95
CA GLU A 91 10.72 1.32 -4.96
C GLU A 91 12.17 0.98 -4.55
N VAL A 92 12.95 0.55 -5.54
CA VAL A 92 14.38 0.31 -5.44
C VAL A 92 15.11 1.11 -6.53
N ASP A 93 16.30 1.60 -6.25
CA ASP A 93 17.09 2.32 -7.25
C ASP A 93 17.63 1.38 -8.35
N ASP A 94 17.98 0.13 -7.97
CA ASP A 94 18.65 -0.83 -8.86
C ASP A 94 18.04 -2.23 -8.66
N ALA A 95 17.38 -2.73 -9.72
CA ALA A 95 16.77 -4.06 -9.71
C ALA A 95 17.82 -5.19 -9.65
N ASP A 96 19.02 -5.01 -10.25
CA ASP A 96 20.09 -6.00 -10.21
C ASP A 96 20.71 -6.12 -8.81
N GLU A 97 20.89 -4.99 -8.11
CA GLU A 97 21.30 -5.01 -6.70
C GLU A 97 20.26 -5.73 -5.84
N ALA A 98 18.97 -5.46 -6.07
CA ALA A 98 17.88 -6.13 -5.36
C ALA A 98 17.87 -7.65 -5.61
N ARG A 99 18.02 -8.09 -6.87
CA ARG A 99 18.17 -9.52 -7.24
C ARG A 99 19.34 -10.17 -6.50
N GLY A 100 20.48 -9.49 -6.51
CA GLY A 100 21.69 -9.97 -5.84
C GLY A 100 21.50 -10.18 -4.33
N LYS A 101 20.87 -9.25 -3.64
CA LYS A 101 20.60 -9.34 -2.19
C LYS A 101 19.58 -10.41 -1.84
N LEU A 102 18.48 -10.49 -2.59
CA LEU A 102 17.48 -11.55 -2.41
C LEU A 102 18.11 -12.93 -2.62
N GLY A 103 18.88 -13.11 -3.71
CA GLY A 103 19.57 -14.36 -4.02
C GLY A 103 20.61 -14.74 -2.96
N ALA A 104 21.40 -13.78 -2.45
CA ALA A 104 22.37 -14.02 -1.38
C ALA A 104 21.71 -14.44 -0.06
N ALA A 105 20.47 -14.00 0.17
CA ALA A 105 19.67 -14.40 1.32
C ALA A 105 18.87 -15.71 1.10
N GLY A 106 18.98 -16.33 -0.08
CA GLY A 106 18.25 -17.54 -0.44
C GLY A 106 16.76 -17.30 -0.72
N VAL A 107 16.35 -16.05 -0.94
CA VAL A 107 14.95 -15.70 -1.26
C VAL A 107 14.69 -15.95 -2.73
N THR A 108 13.68 -16.76 -3.04
CA THR A 108 13.24 -17.02 -4.42
C THR A 108 12.50 -15.81 -4.97
N ILE A 109 12.82 -15.40 -6.20
CA ILE A 109 12.04 -14.43 -6.96
C ILE A 109 11.04 -15.19 -7.81
N VAL A 110 9.74 -15.08 -7.48
CA VAL A 110 8.65 -15.81 -8.15
C VAL A 110 8.18 -15.14 -9.44
N GLN A 111 8.40 -13.82 -9.55
CA GLN A 111 8.20 -13.07 -10.81
C GLN A 111 9.34 -12.08 -10.98
N ASP A 112 9.89 -12.06 -12.17
CA ASP A 112 10.93 -11.11 -12.61
C ASP A 112 10.54 -10.65 -14.02
N ARG A 113 10.19 -9.39 -14.17
CA ARG A 113 9.67 -8.88 -15.45
C ARG A 113 10.05 -7.43 -15.70
N THR A 114 10.31 -7.13 -16.95
CA THR A 114 10.42 -5.78 -17.48
C THR A 114 9.06 -5.29 -17.94
N VAL A 115 8.71 -4.07 -17.59
CA VAL A 115 7.40 -3.45 -17.89
C VAL A 115 7.59 -2.31 -18.89
N HIS A 116 6.81 -2.34 -19.97
CA HIS A 116 6.86 -1.34 -21.04
C HIS A 116 5.51 -0.63 -21.21
N ARG A 117 5.53 0.61 -21.72
CA ARG A 117 4.34 1.31 -22.20
C ARG A 117 3.89 0.73 -23.55
N ASP A 118 2.69 1.12 -23.99
CA ASP A 118 2.14 0.70 -25.29
C ASP A 118 3.03 1.14 -26.49
N ASP A 119 3.80 2.19 -26.35
CA ASP A 119 4.76 2.68 -27.35
C ASP A 119 6.10 1.95 -27.33
N GLY A 120 6.26 0.96 -26.45
CA GLY A 120 7.48 0.18 -26.26
C GLY A 120 8.52 0.82 -25.34
N SER A 121 8.30 2.03 -24.83
CA SER A 121 9.22 2.66 -23.88
C SER A 121 9.19 1.95 -22.53
N LEU A 122 10.38 1.85 -21.90
CA LEU A 122 10.56 1.19 -20.61
C LEU A 122 9.85 1.98 -19.51
N ILE A 123 9.03 1.32 -18.70
CA ILE A 123 8.52 1.82 -17.44
C ILE A 123 9.51 1.49 -16.33
N GLY A 124 9.92 0.22 -16.24
CA GLY A 124 10.79 -0.26 -15.18
C GLY A 124 10.83 -1.78 -15.08
N GLU A 125 11.40 -2.27 -14.00
CA GLU A 125 11.51 -3.69 -13.70
C GLU A 125 10.76 -4.00 -12.40
N VAL A 126 10.10 -5.15 -12.36
CA VAL A 126 9.31 -5.61 -11.20
C VAL A 126 9.80 -6.98 -10.77
N LEU A 127 10.13 -7.09 -9.49
CA LEU A 127 10.51 -8.33 -8.83
C LEU A 127 9.48 -8.66 -7.76
N ILE A 128 8.94 -9.86 -7.76
CA ILE A 128 8.08 -10.36 -6.69
C ILE A 128 8.83 -11.49 -5.99
N PRO A 129 9.35 -11.28 -4.78
CA PRO A 129 9.98 -12.33 -3.99
C PRO A 129 8.93 -13.22 -3.30
N GLU A 130 9.37 -14.39 -2.85
CA GLU A 130 8.64 -15.16 -1.84
C GLU A 130 8.49 -14.35 -0.55
N THR A 131 7.34 -14.42 0.10
CA THR A 131 6.91 -13.44 1.10
C THR A 131 7.00 -13.93 2.54
N GLU A 132 7.23 -15.23 2.76
CA GLU A 132 7.22 -15.85 4.09
C GLU A 132 8.14 -15.14 5.11
N LEU A 133 9.33 -14.71 4.67
CA LEU A 133 10.31 -14.04 5.55
C LEU A 133 9.91 -12.61 5.90
N PHE A 134 9.13 -11.95 5.05
CA PHE A 134 8.78 -10.55 5.21
C PHE A 134 7.45 -10.34 5.96
N GLY A 135 6.69 -11.42 6.20
CA GLY A 135 5.41 -11.39 6.92
C GLY A 135 4.24 -10.79 6.15
N LEU A 136 4.45 -10.32 4.92
CA LEU A 136 3.42 -9.76 4.04
C LEU A 136 3.85 -9.87 2.57
N ASP A 137 2.88 -9.77 1.67
CA ASP A 137 3.13 -9.74 0.23
C ASP A 137 3.80 -8.42 -0.18
N ILE A 138 5.01 -8.50 -0.70
CA ILE A 138 5.75 -7.36 -1.24
C ILE A 138 6.10 -7.56 -2.70
N GLY A 139 6.31 -6.46 -3.40
CA GLY A 139 6.98 -6.42 -4.70
C GLY A 139 8.01 -5.30 -4.71
N LEU A 140 9.04 -5.44 -5.50
CA LEU A 140 10.06 -4.42 -5.71
C LEU A 140 9.90 -3.86 -7.10
N ILE A 141 10.01 -2.54 -7.25
CA ILE A 141 9.93 -1.87 -8.56
C ILE A 141 11.08 -0.89 -8.70
N SER A 142 11.74 -0.93 -9.86
CA SER A 142 12.74 0.03 -10.27
C SER A 142 12.22 0.75 -11.51
N TYR A 143 12.22 2.08 -11.52
CA TYR A 143 11.71 2.87 -12.62
C TYR A 143 12.82 3.38 -13.52
N ALA A 144 12.58 3.39 -14.84
CA ALA A 144 13.45 4.04 -15.80
C ALA A 144 13.41 5.57 -15.72
N GLU A 145 12.26 6.12 -15.28
CA GLU A 145 12.05 7.56 -15.09
C GLU A 145 12.32 7.92 -13.61
N SER A 146 13.06 9.01 -13.38
CA SER A 146 13.33 9.47 -12.01
C SER A 146 12.07 9.88 -11.26
N LEU A 147 12.07 9.74 -9.93
CA LEU A 147 10.95 10.15 -9.07
C LEU A 147 10.55 11.62 -9.31
N VAL A 148 11.53 12.52 -9.40
CA VAL A 148 11.28 13.95 -9.63
C VAL A 148 10.51 14.19 -10.93
N ASN A 149 10.88 13.51 -12.02
CA ASN A 149 10.19 13.65 -13.30
C ASN A 149 8.77 13.09 -13.24
N ARG A 150 8.56 11.94 -12.57
CA ARG A 150 7.24 11.34 -12.36
C ARG A 150 6.35 12.28 -11.56
N CYS A 151 6.84 12.80 -10.42
CA CYS A 151 6.10 13.73 -9.57
C CYS A 151 5.73 15.02 -10.30
N SER A 152 6.67 15.63 -11.04
CA SER A 152 6.39 16.84 -11.83
C SER A 152 5.31 16.59 -12.87
N ARG A 153 5.39 15.50 -13.62
CA ARG A 153 4.38 15.11 -14.63
C ARG A 153 3.00 14.87 -13.99
N HIS A 154 2.94 14.23 -12.82
CA HIS A 154 1.68 14.00 -12.11
C HIS A 154 1.10 15.29 -11.53
N ALA A 155 1.94 16.19 -11.00
CA ALA A 155 1.52 17.50 -10.50
C ALA A 155 0.95 18.38 -11.62
N GLU A 156 1.64 18.46 -12.77
CA GLU A 156 1.18 19.17 -13.97
C GLU A 156 -0.15 18.61 -14.48
N GLY A 157 -0.31 17.28 -14.46
CA GLY A 157 -1.54 16.58 -14.80
C GLY A 157 -2.65 16.70 -13.75
N GLY A 158 -2.42 17.37 -12.62
CA GLY A 158 -3.39 17.56 -11.54
C GLY A 158 -3.73 16.28 -10.77
N ARG A 159 -2.87 15.25 -10.84
CA ARG A 159 -3.12 13.92 -10.25
C ARG A 159 -3.17 13.93 -8.72
N PHE A 160 -2.55 14.91 -8.06
CA PHE A 160 -2.57 15.08 -6.60
C PHE A 160 -3.72 15.95 -6.10
N ARG A 161 -4.63 16.39 -6.99
CA ARG A 161 -5.76 17.25 -6.62
C ARG A 161 -6.96 16.42 -6.26
N HIS A 162 -7.24 16.32 -4.97
CA HIS A 162 -8.39 15.63 -4.41
C HIS A 162 -9.27 16.61 -3.62
N ARG A 163 -10.58 16.32 -3.55
CA ARG A 163 -11.48 17.02 -2.64
C ARG A 163 -11.22 16.60 -1.18
N LEU A 164 -10.89 15.33 -0.94
CA LEU A 164 -10.36 14.85 0.32
C LEU A 164 -8.83 15.09 0.33
N PRO A 165 -8.31 16.07 1.09
CA PRO A 165 -6.94 16.55 0.95
C PRO A 165 -5.95 15.64 1.69
N LEU A 166 -5.59 14.51 1.08
CA LEU A 166 -4.55 13.61 1.57
C LEU A 166 -3.18 14.20 1.25
N LEU A 167 -2.30 14.31 2.25
CA LEU A 167 -0.97 14.90 2.10
C LEU A 167 0.09 13.86 1.69
N ARG A 168 0.15 12.76 2.44
CA ARG A 168 1.09 11.66 2.22
C ARG A 168 0.59 10.36 2.88
N LEU A 169 1.17 9.24 2.49
CA LEU A 169 1.07 8.02 3.28
C LEU A 169 1.82 8.23 4.59
N ASP A 170 1.16 7.98 5.73
CA ASP A 170 1.81 7.97 7.04
C ASP A 170 2.34 6.57 7.35
N HIS A 171 1.46 5.57 7.36
CA HIS A 171 1.88 4.19 7.59
C HIS A 171 0.97 3.14 6.92
N LEU A 172 1.55 1.97 6.73
CA LEU A 172 0.87 0.70 6.47
C LEU A 172 1.12 -0.24 7.65
N ALA A 173 0.25 -1.22 7.85
CA ALA A 173 0.40 -2.20 8.91
C ALA A 173 0.35 -3.63 8.37
N ALA A 174 1.07 -4.56 9.02
CA ALA A 174 1.02 -5.99 8.74
C ALA A 174 1.01 -6.78 10.04
N PHE A 175 0.15 -7.81 10.11
CA PHE A 175 0.12 -8.73 11.24
C PHE A 175 1.09 -9.88 11.00
N VAL A 176 1.99 -10.11 11.95
CA VAL A 176 3.04 -11.13 11.86
C VAL A 176 3.01 -12.06 13.06
N SER A 177 3.44 -13.32 12.84
CA SER A 177 3.49 -14.31 13.92
C SER A 177 4.74 -14.21 14.78
N ASP A 178 5.86 -13.78 14.20
CA ASP A 178 7.15 -13.60 14.86
C ASP A 178 7.73 -12.22 14.49
N LEU A 179 7.55 -11.29 15.41
CA LEU A 179 7.92 -9.89 15.21
C LEU A 179 9.43 -9.69 15.08
N ASP A 180 10.20 -10.39 15.90
CA ASP A 180 11.66 -10.26 15.91
C ASP A 180 12.29 -10.91 14.67
N ALA A 181 11.86 -12.11 14.29
CA ALA A 181 12.36 -12.78 13.10
C ALA A 181 11.99 -12.01 11.82
N THR A 182 10.76 -11.51 11.72
CA THR A 182 10.33 -10.69 10.58
C THR A 182 11.12 -9.40 10.50
N THR A 183 11.28 -8.68 11.61
CA THR A 183 12.10 -7.45 11.68
C THR A 183 13.56 -7.72 11.29
N ALA A 184 14.13 -8.84 11.75
CA ALA A 184 15.50 -9.23 11.39
C ALA A 184 15.65 -9.49 9.88
N ALA A 185 14.65 -10.11 9.23
CA ALA A 185 14.63 -10.32 7.79
C ALA A 185 14.60 -9.00 7.01
N TRP A 186 13.72 -8.06 7.37
CA TRP A 186 13.66 -6.72 6.77
C TRP A 186 15.00 -5.98 6.88
N ARG A 187 15.65 -6.05 8.04
CA ARG A 187 16.94 -5.39 8.28
C ARG A 187 18.08 -6.03 7.51
N SER A 188 18.20 -7.36 7.57
CA SER A 188 19.36 -8.07 7.00
C SER A 188 19.30 -8.18 5.48
N ILE A 189 18.10 -8.33 4.88
CA ILE A 189 17.92 -8.56 3.45
C ILE A 189 17.71 -7.24 2.71
N LEU A 190 16.77 -6.42 3.20
CA LEU A 190 16.37 -5.17 2.53
C LEU A 190 17.06 -3.94 3.10
N GLY A 191 17.76 -4.07 4.23
CA GLY A 191 18.50 -2.99 4.88
C GLY A 191 17.60 -1.93 5.53
N VAL A 192 16.35 -2.29 5.86
CA VAL A 192 15.40 -1.36 6.50
C VAL A 192 15.67 -1.29 8.00
N GLU A 193 15.78 -0.08 8.55
CA GLU A 193 16.06 0.11 9.95
C GLU A 193 14.78 0.13 10.80
N LEU A 194 14.88 -0.41 12.02
CA LEU A 194 13.86 -0.30 13.05
C LEU A 194 13.90 1.13 13.61
N SER A 195 12.87 1.92 13.35
CA SER A 195 12.76 3.32 13.78
C SER A 195 12.05 3.50 15.11
N GLY A 196 11.21 2.53 15.52
CA GLY A 196 10.48 2.61 16.77
C GLY A 196 9.91 1.26 17.22
N ARG A 197 9.56 1.23 18.51
CA ARG A 197 8.79 0.14 19.13
C ARG A 197 7.67 0.75 19.95
N VAL A 198 6.47 0.23 19.79
CA VAL A 198 5.29 0.66 20.54
C VAL A 198 4.64 -0.56 21.18
N GLU A 199 4.33 -0.44 22.45
CA GLU A 199 3.59 -1.44 23.22
C GLU A 199 2.32 -0.79 23.74
N GLY A 200 1.18 -1.38 23.51
CA GLY A 200 -0.08 -0.85 23.99
C GLY A 200 -1.29 -1.52 23.36
N HIS A 201 -2.42 -1.40 24.03
CA HIS A 201 -3.69 -1.98 23.58
C HIS A 201 -3.62 -3.48 23.26
N GLY A 202 -2.74 -4.23 23.95
CA GLY A 202 -2.51 -5.65 23.71
C GLY A 202 -1.74 -5.97 22.44
N MET A 203 -0.99 -5.01 21.90
CA MET A 203 -0.19 -5.16 20.67
C MET A 203 1.27 -4.80 20.92
N LEU A 204 2.16 -5.53 20.26
CA LEU A 204 3.56 -5.20 20.09
C LEU A 204 3.75 -4.73 18.65
N ILE A 205 4.32 -3.55 18.46
CA ILE A 205 4.49 -2.93 17.15
C ILE A 205 5.96 -2.58 16.94
N HIS A 206 6.55 -3.09 15.85
CA HIS A 206 7.83 -2.64 15.34
C HIS A 206 7.61 -1.71 14.13
N GLN A 207 8.17 -0.52 14.20
CA GLN A 207 8.08 0.49 13.15
C GLN A 207 9.34 0.46 12.28
N LEU A 208 9.16 0.17 10.99
CA LEU A 208 10.20 0.14 9.99
C LEU A 208 10.09 1.37 9.10
N GLN A 209 11.14 2.21 9.06
CA GLN A 209 11.13 3.40 8.21
C GLN A 209 11.48 3.05 6.78
N VAL A 210 10.59 3.37 5.82
CA VAL A 210 10.80 3.16 4.38
C VAL A 210 10.50 4.46 3.64
N GLY A 211 11.53 5.21 3.32
CA GLY A 211 11.38 6.56 2.79
C GLY A 211 10.76 7.50 3.83
N ASP A 212 9.69 8.17 3.46
CA ASP A 212 8.91 9.08 4.32
C ASP A 212 7.70 8.42 5.01
N ALA A 213 7.47 7.13 4.79
CA ALA A 213 6.39 6.37 5.39
C ALA A 213 6.89 5.27 6.33
N VAL A 214 6.02 4.77 7.17
CA VAL A 214 6.31 3.70 8.14
C VAL A 214 5.57 2.42 7.75
N LEU A 215 6.27 1.28 7.82
CA LEU A 215 5.63 -0.03 7.84
C LEU A 215 5.60 -0.52 9.29
N GLU A 216 4.42 -0.74 9.83
CA GLU A 216 4.21 -1.28 11.15
C GLU A 216 4.04 -2.80 11.08
N LEU A 217 4.96 -3.54 11.69
CA LEU A 217 4.80 -4.97 11.95
C LEU A 217 4.14 -5.13 13.31
N ILE A 218 3.00 -5.82 13.35
CA ILE A 218 2.16 -5.94 14.55
C ILE A 218 2.05 -7.41 14.96
N ALA A 219 2.33 -7.69 16.22
CA ALA A 219 2.07 -8.98 16.84
C ALA A 219 1.19 -8.86 18.07
N PRO A 220 0.46 -9.91 18.46
CA PRO A 220 -0.32 -9.90 19.69
C PRO A 220 0.59 -9.87 20.93
N ASP A 221 0.21 -9.06 21.91
CA ASP A 221 0.79 -9.09 23.26
C ASP A 221 -0.09 -9.99 24.17
N GLY A 222 0.10 -11.29 24.02
CA GLY A 222 -0.65 -12.31 24.74
C GLY A 222 -1.94 -12.81 24.06
N LEU A 223 -2.58 -13.81 24.69
CA LEU A 223 -3.74 -14.50 24.11
C LEU A 223 -5.02 -13.66 24.06
N ASP A 224 -5.16 -12.70 24.94
CA ASP A 224 -6.31 -11.80 25.03
C ASP A 224 -6.16 -10.55 24.13
N SER A 225 -5.12 -10.51 23.30
CA SER A 225 -4.88 -9.42 22.37
C SER A 225 -6.01 -9.27 21.35
N PRO A 226 -6.46 -8.05 21.05
CA PRO A 226 -7.50 -7.81 20.04
C PRO A 226 -7.05 -8.20 18.61
N VAL A 227 -5.73 -8.41 18.42
CA VAL A 227 -5.17 -8.84 17.12
C VAL A 227 -4.79 -10.31 17.07
N ALA A 228 -4.96 -11.08 18.16
CA ALA A 228 -4.58 -12.49 18.23
C ALA A 228 -5.26 -13.40 17.17
N THR A 229 -6.45 -12.99 16.69
CA THR A 229 -7.23 -13.73 15.70
C THR A 229 -7.21 -13.06 14.31
N ARG A 230 -6.45 -11.99 14.12
CA ARG A 230 -6.35 -11.32 12.82
C ARG A 230 -5.57 -12.19 11.84
N PRO A 231 -6.00 -12.25 10.57
CA PRO A 231 -5.22 -12.92 9.54
C PRO A 231 -3.81 -12.31 9.45
N LEU A 232 -2.81 -13.17 9.31
CA LEU A 232 -1.43 -12.72 9.07
C LEU A 232 -1.29 -12.10 7.68
N GLY A 233 -0.37 -11.18 7.55
CA GLY A 233 -0.06 -10.45 6.33
C GLY A 233 -0.44 -8.98 6.37
N LEU A 234 -0.51 -8.35 5.22
CA LEU A 234 -0.85 -6.94 5.09
C LEU A 234 -2.27 -6.66 5.62
N ALA A 235 -2.37 -5.76 6.59
CA ALA A 235 -3.66 -5.27 7.03
C ALA A 235 -4.33 -4.48 5.90
N SER A 236 -5.63 -4.67 5.71
CA SER A 236 -6.36 -3.95 4.66
C SER A 236 -6.68 -2.52 5.09
N MET A 237 -5.64 -1.78 5.46
CA MET A 237 -5.71 -0.40 5.94
C MET A 237 -4.49 0.38 5.46
N ALA A 238 -4.72 1.66 5.09
CA ALA A 238 -3.65 2.62 4.89
C ALA A 238 -3.99 3.92 5.65
N ALA A 239 -3.02 4.46 6.36
CA ALA A 239 -3.14 5.71 7.09
C ALA A 239 -2.53 6.85 6.28
N PHE A 240 -3.31 7.93 6.13
CA PHE A 240 -2.89 9.10 5.38
C PHE A 240 -2.92 10.33 6.28
N GLU A 241 -1.86 11.10 6.22
CA GLU A 241 -1.80 12.39 6.90
C GLU A 241 -2.72 13.40 6.23
N VAL A 242 -3.43 14.16 7.06
CA VAL A 242 -4.26 15.29 6.66
C VAL A 242 -3.99 16.50 7.58
N GLU A 243 -4.17 17.71 7.06
CA GLU A 243 -3.96 18.93 7.85
C GLU A 243 -5.13 19.20 8.80
N ASP A 244 -6.36 19.06 8.31
CA ASP A 244 -7.60 19.38 9.05
C ASP A 244 -8.51 18.14 9.15
N LEU A 245 -8.29 17.35 10.19
CA LEU A 245 -9.04 16.11 10.44
C LEU A 245 -10.55 16.34 10.66
N PRO A 246 -11.00 17.35 11.43
CA PRO A 246 -12.42 17.69 11.56
C PRO A 246 -13.11 17.99 10.22
N SER A 247 -12.48 18.79 9.36
CA SER A 247 -13.03 19.10 8.03
C SER A 247 -13.09 17.88 7.13
N CYS A 248 -12.05 17.04 7.13
CA CYS A 248 -12.04 15.78 6.39
C CYS A 248 -13.16 14.84 6.86
N ARG A 249 -13.34 14.69 8.19
CA ARG A 249 -14.42 13.88 8.75
C ARG A 249 -15.79 14.37 8.32
N SER A 250 -16.02 15.70 8.36
CA SER A 250 -17.29 16.30 7.94
C SER A 250 -17.55 16.05 6.45
N LEU A 251 -16.54 16.23 5.60
CA LEU A 251 -16.62 15.95 4.17
C LEU A 251 -17.03 14.49 3.89
N LEU A 252 -16.44 13.52 4.58
CA LEU A 252 -16.79 12.10 4.44
C LEU A 252 -18.24 11.83 4.87
N ALA A 253 -18.69 12.42 5.98
CA ALA A 253 -20.07 12.29 6.44
C ALA A 253 -21.07 12.89 5.45
N ASP A 254 -20.78 14.06 4.88
CA ASP A 254 -21.60 14.73 3.87
C ASP A 254 -21.71 13.93 2.56
N GLN A 255 -20.73 13.07 2.29
CA GLN A 255 -20.76 12.12 1.16
C GLN A 255 -21.46 10.81 1.45
N GLY A 256 -22.06 10.66 2.66
CA GLY A 256 -22.82 9.46 3.03
C GLY A 256 -21.97 8.30 3.58
N PHE A 257 -20.70 8.56 3.89
CA PHE A 257 -19.90 7.61 4.66
C PHE A 257 -20.17 7.78 6.15
N ASP A 258 -19.75 6.77 6.93
CA ASP A 258 -19.91 6.77 8.39
C ASP A 258 -18.50 6.75 9.06
N PRO A 259 -17.76 7.88 9.03
CA PRO A 259 -16.47 7.97 9.68
C PRO A 259 -16.65 7.92 11.21
N ASN A 260 -15.82 7.12 11.89
CA ASN A 260 -15.87 7.05 13.35
C ASN A 260 -15.62 8.44 13.99
N PRO A 261 -15.92 8.62 15.28
CA PRO A 261 -15.51 9.83 16.01
C PRO A 261 -13.98 10.02 15.96
N ILE A 262 -13.53 11.27 16.02
CA ILE A 262 -12.10 11.57 16.19
C ILE A 262 -11.65 10.97 17.51
N THR A 263 -10.60 10.16 17.47
CA THR A 263 -9.97 9.53 18.63
C THR A 263 -8.49 9.83 18.66
N GLN A 264 -7.89 9.73 19.85
CA GLN A 264 -6.44 9.79 19.97
C GLN A 264 -5.82 8.58 19.26
N GLY A 265 -4.80 8.82 18.43
CA GLY A 265 -4.02 7.78 17.79
C GLY A 265 -3.05 7.10 18.75
N VAL A 266 -2.42 6.03 18.29
CA VAL A 266 -1.38 5.30 19.04
C VAL A 266 -0.09 6.14 19.13
N LEU A 267 0.19 6.93 18.12
CA LEU A 267 1.36 7.82 18.12
C LEU A 267 1.13 9.05 19.02
N PRO A 268 2.17 9.54 19.72
CA PRO A 268 2.05 10.75 20.53
C PRO A 268 1.54 11.95 19.72
N ASN A 269 0.63 12.70 20.31
CA ASN A 269 0.03 13.90 19.70
C ASN A 269 -0.74 13.66 18.39
N SER A 270 -1.08 12.42 18.05
CA SER A 270 -1.87 12.12 16.87
C SER A 270 -3.35 11.98 17.21
N GLU A 271 -4.20 12.38 16.27
CA GLU A 271 -5.63 12.13 16.25
C GLU A 271 -5.99 11.39 14.97
N THR A 272 -6.97 10.50 15.03
CA THR A 272 -7.36 9.66 13.90
C THR A 272 -8.85 9.59 13.67
N VAL A 273 -9.21 9.39 12.41
CA VAL A 273 -10.55 9.01 11.94
C VAL A 273 -10.41 7.83 10.99
N VAL A 274 -11.33 6.88 11.09
CA VAL A 274 -11.35 5.68 10.25
C VAL A 274 -12.67 5.62 9.50
N VAL A 275 -12.62 5.26 8.23
CA VAL A 275 -13.78 4.97 7.38
C VAL A 275 -13.47 3.80 6.46
N GLY A 276 -14.46 2.97 6.15
CA GLY A 276 -14.27 1.91 5.17
C GLY A 276 -14.84 0.55 5.58
N GLY A 277 -14.08 -0.49 5.37
CA GLY A 277 -14.50 -1.88 5.52
C GLY A 277 -15.28 -2.37 4.30
N GLU A 278 -16.35 -3.14 4.49
CA GLU A 278 -17.14 -3.78 3.43
C GLU A 278 -17.54 -2.81 2.30
N LYS A 279 -17.89 -1.57 2.64
CA LYS A 279 -18.27 -0.55 1.65
C LYS A 279 -17.13 -0.11 0.73
N LEU A 280 -15.87 -0.34 1.12
CA LEU A 280 -14.68 0.01 0.34
C LEU A 280 -13.89 -1.24 -0.08
N SER A 281 -14.57 -2.31 -0.48
CA SER A 281 -13.92 -3.57 -0.88
C SER A 281 -12.98 -4.12 0.20
N GLU A 282 -13.45 -4.11 1.46
CA GLU A 282 -12.68 -4.49 2.66
C GLU A 282 -11.46 -3.60 2.95
N PHE A 283 -11.34 -2.47 2.28
CA PHE A 283 -10.29 -1.48 2.56
C PHE A 283 -10.72 -0.50 3.63
N THR A 284 -9.81 -0.17 4.53
CA THR A 284 -10.00 0.84 5.56
C THR A 284 -9.09 2.04 5.29
N LEU A 285 -9.69 3.20 5.14
CA LEU A 285 -9.00 4.48 5.07
C LEU A 285 -8.89 5.05 6.47
N GLN A 286 -7.67 5.20 6.96
CA GLN A 286 -7.39 5.94 8.19
C GLN A 286 -6.85 7.33 7.83
N LEU A 287 -7.43 8.35 8.41
CA LEU A 287 -6.91 9.72 8.37
C LEU A 287 -6.21 10.01 9.69
N ILE A 288 -5.06 10.62 9.64
CA ILE A 288 -4.27 10.98 10.82
C ILE A 288 -3.82 12.44 10.72
N SER A 289 -3.87 13.14 11.85
CA SER A 289 -3.26 14.46 11.98
C SER A 289 -2.43 14.55 13.26
N PHE A 290 -1.41 15.37 13.25
CA PHE A 290 -0.52 15.59 14.38
C PHE A 290 -0.76 16.98 14.94
N ARG A 291 -1.02 17.07 16.25
CA ARG A 291 -1.11 18.36 16.94
C ARG A 291 0.29 18.96 17.08
N SER A 292 0.44 20.19 16.59
CA SER A 292 1.67 20.99 16.76
C SER A 292 1.91 21.41 18.21
#